data_2e59a84e0125efa024237833516abc98
#
_entry.id   2e59a84e0125efa024237833516abc98
#
_cell.length_a   1.000
_cell.length_b   1.000
_cell.length_c   1.000
_cell.angle_alpha   90.00
_cell.angle_beta   90.00
_cell.angle_gamma   90.00
#
_symmetry.space_group_name_H-M   'P 1'
#
loop_
_entity.id
_entity.type
_entity.pdbx_description
1 polymer ?
#
loop_
_entity_poly.entity_id
_entity_poly.type
_entity_poly.pdbx_seq_one_letter_code
_entity_poly.pdbx_strand_id
1 'polypeptide(L)'
;MLLRVLTTACFAGLATAKYDEYILAPRSRTISPRSVYQVNGTVEDAKSLLVDGEGSTTFTDDSTVTYDFGINIGGITTLVIGDVDPDQYIGITYSESSLWITREGSDGTADAGLDEVLWFQPTGPGNYTVDSSHNRGGFKYLSLIHNTTGNLEVERLSVHYTAMPHVAEEEIAQYSGYFHSNDELVNRVWYAGAYTNQLCTVSCDVLACQSSRS
;
A
#
# COMPACT_ATOMS: atom_id res chain seq x y z
N MET A 1 6.61 -61.58 3.16
CA MET A 1 7.59 -60.68 2.53
C MET A 1 6.97 -59.31 2.45
N LEU A 2 7.16 -58.44 3.45
CA LEU A 2 6.53 -57.11 3.56
C LEU A 2 7.49 -56.08 2.96
N LEU A 3 7.04 -55.47 1.87
CA LEU A 3 7.74 -54.39 1.19
C LEU A 3 7.50 -53.07 1.96
N ARG A 4 8.51 -52.54 2.65
CA ARG A 4 8.46 -51.21 3.27
C ARG A 4 8.79 -50.17 2.20
N VAL A 5 7.78 -49.38 1.83
CA VAL A 5 7.98 -48.20 0.99
C VAL A 5 8.49 -47.06 1.90
N LEU A 6 9.76 -46.67 1.73
CA LEU A 6 10.33 -45.47 2.34
C LEU A 6 9.86 -44.24 1.52
N THR A 7 8.96 -43.45 2.08
CA THR A 7 8.62 -42.13 1.54
C THR A 7 9.65 -41.15 2.02
N THR A 8 10.57 -40.75 1.14
CA THR A 8 11.51 -39.65 1.38
C THR A 8 10.75 -38.35 1.20
N ALA A 9 10.44 -37.67 2.30
CA ALA A 9 9.92 -36.32 2.28
C ALA A 9 11.07 -35.36 1.90
N CYS A 10 11.05 -34.83 0.67
CA CYS A 10 11.92 -33.75 0.25
C CYS A 10 11.44 -32.46 0.95
N PHE A 11 12.10 -32.05 2.03
CA PHE A 11 12.00 -30.69 2.55
C PHE A 11 12.75 -29.76 1.58
N ALA A 12 12.04 -29.10 0.68
CA ALA A 12 12.55 -27.95 -0.03
C ALA A 12 12.69 -26.81 1.01
N GLY A 13 13.84 -26.70 1.65
CA GLY A 13 14.21 -25.54 2.43
C GLY A 13 14.24 -24.33 1.49
N LEU A 14 13.44 -23.32 1.76
CA LEU A 14 13.58 -22.00 1.13
C LEU A 14 14.99 -21.50 1.48
N ALA A 15 15.92 -21.60 0.53
CA ALA A 15 17.23 -20.97 0.64
C ALA A 15 16.99 -19.46 0.46
N THR A 16 16.93 -18.71 1.56
CA THR A 16 17.02 -17.25 1.51
C THR A 16 18.43 -16.89 1.04
N ALA A 17 18.52 -16.04 0.00
CA ALA A 17 19.81 -15.52 -0.44
C ALA A 17 20.39 -14.64 0.69
N LYS A 18 21.72 -14.61 0.81
CA LYS A 18 22.47 -13.98 1.93
C LYS A 18 22.12 -12.49 2.15
N TYR A 19 21.53 -11.82 1.16
CA TYR A 19 21.24 -10.39 1.17
C TYR A 19 19.76 -10.04 0.99
N ASP A 20 18.87 -11.03 1.05
CA ASP A 20 17.42 -10.84 0.89
C ASP A 20 16.83 -9.87 1.93
N GLU A 21 17.46 -9.77 3.10
CA GLU A 21 17.03 -8.86 4.17
C GLU A 21 17.15 -7.38 3.83
N TYR A 22 17.98 -7.01 2.84
CA TYR A 22 18.13 -5.63 2.38
C TYR A 22 17.12 -5.26 1.27
N ILE A 23 16.48 -6.25 0.64
CA ILE A 23 15.55 -6.02 -0.46
C ILE A 23 14.26 -5.43 0.10
N LEU A 24 13.96 -4.17 -0.28
CA LEU A 24 12.78 -3.44 0.16
C LEU A 24 11.55 -3.70 -0.71
N ALA A 25 11.73 -4.27 -1.89
CA ALA A 25 10.62 -4.57 -2.80
C ALA A 25 9.57 -5.49 -2.15
N PRO A 26 8.27 -5.23 -2.35
CA PRO A 26 7.22 -6.09 -1.84
C PRO A 26 7.28 -7.48 -2.52
N ARG A 27 6.79 -8.50 -1.83
CA ARG A 27 6.69 -9.86 -2.37
C ARG A 27 5.34 -10.17 -3.00
N SER A 28 4.42 -9.21 -2.97
CA SER A 28 3.11 -9.28 -3.62
C SER A 28 2.76 -7.92 -4.22
N ARG A 29 1.96 -7.94 -5.27
CA ARG A 29 1.38 -6.72 -5.84
C ARG A 29 0.20 -6.22 -5.02
N THR A 30 -0.39 -7.03 -4.18
CA THR A 30 -1.46 -6.60 -3.26
C THR A 30 -0.84 -6.35 -1.89
N ILE A 31 -0.85 -5.09 -1.48
CA ILE A 31 -0.21 -4.65 -0.24
C ILE A 31 -1.27 -4.09 0.71
N SER A 32 -1.31 -4.62 1.93
CA SER A 32 -2.10 -4.09 3.05
C SER A 32 -1.20 -3.37 4.05
N PRO A 33 -1.73 -2.42 4.85
CA PRO A 33 -0.95 -1.72 5.85
C PRO A 33 -0.41 -2.67 6.93
N ARG A 34 0.73 -2.28 7.52
CA ARG A 34 1.40 -3.05 8.58
C ARG A 34 0.99 -2.63 9.99
N SER A 35 0.65 -1.36 10.16
CA SER A 35 0.26 -0.84 11.46
C SER A 35 -0.67 0.36 11.34
N VAL A 36 -1.41 0.62 12.41
CA VAL A 36 -2.13 1.88 12.61
C VAL A 36 -1.13 2.89 13.17
N TYR A 37 -0.96 4.02 12.49
CA TYR A 37 -0.10 5.11 12.94
C TYR A 37 -0.84 6.03 13.90
N GLN A 38 -2.06 6.45 13.53
CA GLN A 38 -2.87 7.40 14.31
C GLN A 38 -4.37 7.18 14.08
N VAL A 39 -5.16 7.42 15.11
CA VAL A 39 -6.63 7.46 15.04
C VAL A 39 -7.09 8.78 15.63
N ASN A 40 -8.01 9.46 14.96
CA ASN A 40 -8.71 10.66 15.42
C ASN A 40 -10.21 10.47 15.27
N GLY A 41 -11.00 10.93 16.25
CA GLY A 41 -12.45 10.71 16.25
C GLY A 41 -12.83 9.30 16.69
N THR A 42 -14.03 8.86 16.33
CA THR A 42 -14.57 7.56 16.73
C THR A 42 -14.38 6.54 15.62
N VAL A 43 -13.50 5.59 15.85
CA VAL A 43 -13.21 4.49 14.92
C VAL A 43 -13.11 3.20 15.72
N GLU A 44 -13.91 2.22 15.34
CA GLU A 44 -13.87 0.88 15.93
C GLU A 44 -13.02 -0.04 15.07
N ASP A 45 -12.26 -0.91 15.72
CA ASP A 45 -11.45 -1.97 15.12
C ASP A 45 -10.51 -1.51 13.97
N ALA A 46 -9.85 -0.36 14.14
CA ALA A 46 -8.92 0.20 13.14
C ALA A 46 -7.83 -0.80 12.68
N LYS A 47 -7.54 -1.85 13.47
CA LYS A 47 -6.54 -2.87 13.13
C LYS A 47 -7.06 -3.94 12.17
N SER A 48 -8.36 -4.02 11.93
CA SER A 48 -8.96 -5.01 11.02
C SER A 48 -8.46 -4.87 9.58
N LEU A 49 -8.02 -3.67 9.16
CA LEU A 49 -7.49 -3.43 7.81
C LEU A 49 -5.99 -3.73 7.65
N LEU A 50 -5.33 -4.20 8.69
CA LEU A 50 -3.90 -4.57 8.61
C LEU A 50 -3.72 -5.90 7.87
N VAL A 51 -2.48 -6.19 7.47
CA VAL A 51 -2.12 -7.43 6.74
C VAL A 51 -2.57 -8.72 7.43
N ASP A 52 -2.55 -8.75 8.77
CA ASP A 52 -3.00 -9.88 9.60
C ASP A 52 -4.34 -9.57 10.30
N GLY A 53 -5.05 -8.53 9.84
CA GLY A 53 -6.33 -8.11 10.42
C GLY A 53 -7.49 -8.96 9.90
N GLU A 54 -8.50 -9.08 10.75
CA GLU A 54 -9.76 -9.76 10.42
C GLU A 54 -10.95 -8.86 10.78
N GLY A 55 -12.03 -8.98 10.04
CA GLY A 55 -13.23 -8.19 10.22
C GLY A 55 -13.20 -6.87 9.46
N SER A 56 -13.82 -5.85 10.00
CA SER A 56 -13.98 -4.53 9.38
C SER A 56 -13.65 -3.41 10.36
N THR A 57 -13.43 -2.23 9.83
CA THR A 57 -13.22 -0.98 10.58
C THR A 57 -14.43 -0.09 10.38
N THR A 58 -15.08 0.34 11.46
CA THR A 58 -16.21 1.25 11.41
C THR A 58 -15.78 2.67 11.77
N PHE A 59 -16.08 3.59 10.87
CA PHE A 59 -15.92 5.04 11.05
C PHE A 59 -17.25 5.62 11.48
N THR A 60 -17.27 6.40 12.55
CA THR A 60 -18.46 7.11 13.05
C THR A 60 -18.17 8.59 13.06
N ASP A 61 -19.06 9.37 12.45
CA ASP A 61 -18.98 10.83 12.36
C ASP A 61 -17.62 11.31 11.80
N ASP A 62 -17.19 12.53 12.14
CA ASP A 62 -15.90 13.06 11.71
C ASP A 62 -14.75 12.30 12.37
N SER A 63 -14.14 11.41 11.62
CA SER A 63 -13.11 10.51 12.11
C SER A 63 -12.05 10.19 11.05
N THR A 64 -10.86 9.80 11.50
CA THR A 64 -9.72 9.53 10.59
C THR A 64 -8.82 8.44 11.17
N VAL A 65 -8.36 7.55 10.30
CA VAL A 65 -7.28 6.61 10.61
C VAL A 65 -6.15 6.79 9.62
N THR A 66 -4.94 6.93 10.13
CA THR A 66 -3.72 6.89 9.33
C THR A 66 -3.03 5.55 9.50
N TYR A 67 -2.77 4.89 8.39
CA TYR A 67 -2.09 3.60 8.30
C TYR A 67 -0.64 3.77 7.86
N ASP A 68 0.26 2.95 8.41
CA ASP A 68 1.68 2.87 8.04
C ASP A 68 1.94 1.57 7.28
N PHE A 69 2.46 1.65 6.07
CA PHE A 69 2.86 0.51 5.24
C PHE A 69 4.26 -0.01 5.57
N GLY A 70 4.98 0.67 6.47
CA GLY A 70 6.32 0.29 6.93
C GLY A 70 7.46 0.78 6.02
N ILE A 71 7.22 0.82 4.72
CA ILE A 71 8.13 1.32 3.68
C ILE A 71 7.34 2.20 2.71
N ASN A 72 8.04 2.99 1.90
CA ASN A 72 7.42 3.64 0.75
C ASN A 72 6.97 2.59 -0.26
N ILE A 73 5.73 2.73 -0.71
CA ILE A 73 5.14 1.94 -1.78
C ILE A 73 4.50 2.87 -2.80
N GLY A 74 4.19 2.38 -3.98
CA GLY A 74 3.44 3.13 -4.98
C GLY A 74 2.36 2.26 -5.61
N GLY A 75 1.24 2.87 -6.01
CA GLY A 75 0.17 2.10 -6.64
C GLY A 75 -1.21 2.72 -6.54
N ILE A 76 -2.19 1.89 -6.84
CA ILE A 76 -3.61 2.22 -6.89
C ILE A 76 -4.31 1.63 -5.68
N THR A 77 -4.97 2.48 -4.89
CA THR A 77 -5.68 2.07 -3.67
C THR A 77 -7.07 1.57 -4.00
N THR A 78 -7.48 0.49 -3.33
CA THR A 78 -8.85 -0.05 -3.35
C THR A 78 -9.36 -0.18 -1.92
N LEU A 79 -10.57 0.32 -1.70
CA LEU A 79 -11.37 0.11 -0.50
C LEU A 79 -12.47 -0.92 -0.81
N VAL A 80 -12.67 -1.88 0.07
CA VAL A 80 -13.88 -2.69 0.10
C VAL A 80 -14.77 -2.11 1.18
N ILE A 81 -15.91 -1.56 0.78
CA ILE A 81 -16.89 -0.96 1.68
C ILE A 81 -17.93 -2.01 2.05
N GLY A 82 -18.21 -2.14 3.34
CA GLY A 82 -19.29 -2.91 3.90
C GLY A 82 -20.57 -2.09 4.05
N ASP A 83 -21.15 -2.12 5.24
CA ASP A 83 -22.34 -1.32 5.52
C ASP A 83 -22.00 0.17 5.53
N VAL A 84 -22.90 0.98 4.98
CA VAL A 84 -22.74 2.43 4.88
C VAL A 84 -24.11 3.13 5.01
N ASP A 85 -24.15 4.14 5.87
CA ASP A 85 -25.32 5.02 5.97
C ASP A 85 -25.46 5.86 4.69
N PRO A 86 -26.67 6.40 4.41
CA PRO A 86 -26.85 7.29 3.25
C PRO A 86 -25.94 8.52 3.31
N ASP A 87 -25.51 9.00 2.13
CA ASP A 87 -24.76 10.24 1.96
C ASP A 87 -23.42 10.34 2.71
N GLN A 88 -22.77 9.19 2.94
CA GLN A 88 -21.44 9.17 3.55
C GLN A 88 -20.34 9.41 2.50
N TYR A 89 -19.24 10.02 2.98
CA TYR A 89 -18.03 10.24 2.20
C TYR A 89 -16.81 9.68 2.90
N ILE A 90 -15.93 9.03 2.14
CA ILE A 90 -14.62 8.60 2.62
C ILE A 90 -13.54 9.14 1.69
N GLY A 91 -12.55 9.82 2.27
CA GLY A 91 -11.43 10.41 1.56
C GLY A 91 -10.14 9.66 1.79
N ILE A 92 -9.23 9.76 0.84
CA ILE A 92 -7.88 9.20 0.94
C ILE A 92 -6.87 10.33 0.77
N THR A 93 -5.87 10.39 1.66
CA THR A 93 -4.65 11.17 1.50
C THR A 93 -3.43 10.30 1.69
N TYR A 94 -2.32 10.70 1.06
CA TYR A 94 -1.05 9.97 1.09
C TYR A 94 0.07 10.85 1.61
N SER A 95 1.06 10.26 2.29
CA SER A 95 2.27 10.95 2.72
C SER A 95 3.48 10.01 2.74
N GLU A 96 4.64 10.50 2.32
CA GLU A 96 5.91 9.80 2.47
C GLU A 96 6.47 9.92 3.89
N SER A 97 6.20 11.04 4.56
CA SER A 97 6.72 11.35 5.89
C SER A 97 5.60 11.64 6.88
N SER A 98 5.75 11.14 8.10
CA SER A 98 4.82 11.44 9.20
C SER A 98 4.74 12.94 9.55
N LEU A 99 5.70 13.75 9.12
CA LEU A 99 5.70 15.20 9.33
C LEU A 99 4.66 15.93 8.45
N TRP A 100 4.22 15.29 7.37
CA TRP A 100 3.34 15.90 6.37
C TRP A 100 1.97 15.25 6.28
N ILE A 101 1.64 14.37 7.24
CA ILE A 101 0.30 13.77 7.33
C ILE A 101 -0.72 14.87 7.60
N THR A 102 -1.70 14.99 6.70
CA THR A 102 -2.80 15.95 6.82
C THR A 102 -4.10 15.35 6.27
N ARG A 103 -5.23 15.95 6.68
CA ARG A 103 -6.57 15.60 6.21
C ARG A 103 -6.98 16.42 4.97
N GLU A 104 -6.26 17.48 4.68
CA GLU A 104 -6.60 18.46 3.63
C GLU A 104 -6.00 18.11 2.27
N GLY A 105 -5.06 17.18 2.22
CA GLY A 105 -4.42 16.76 0.99
C GLY A 105 -3.28 15.78 1.21
N SER A 106 -2.71 15.32 0.10
CA SER A 106 -1.52 14.49 0.07
C SER A 106 -0.26 15.36 -0.01
N ASP A 107 0.88 14.85 0.46
CA ASP A 107 2.14 15.56 0.30
C ASP A 107 2.74 15.35 -1.10
N GLY A 108 3.48 16.32 -1.56
CA GLY A 108 4.66 16.11 -2.36
C GLY A 108 4.68 16.36 -3.84
N THR A 109 3.63 16.37 -4.63
CA THR A 109 3.85 16.54 -6.08
C THR A 109 3.84 18.01 -6.51
N ALA A 110 3.23 18.88 -5.74
CA ALA A 110 2.96 20.29 -6.09
C ALA A 110 2.14 20.48 -7.39
N ASP A 111 1.50 19.41 -7.88
CA ASP A 111 0.64 19.46 -9.06
C ASP A 111 -0.83 19.61 -8.64
N ALA A 112 -1.47 20.66 -9.15
CA ALA A 112 -2.88 20.92 -8.88
C ALA A 112 -3.76 19.74 -9.31
N GLY A 113 -4.64 19.29 -8.41
CA GLY A 113 -5.56 18.18 -8.64
C GLY A 113 -4.99 16.79 -8.40
N LEU A 114 -3.67 16.65 -8.11
CA LEU A 114 -3.07 15.36 -7.75
C LEU A 114 -2.91 15.18 -6.24
N ASP A 115 -2.69 16.27 -5.52
CA ASP A 115 -2.48 16.25 -4.07
C ASP A 115 -3.77 16.52 -3.27
N GLU A 116 -4.90 16.69 -3.95
CA GLU A 116 -6.19 16.83 -3.30
C GLU A 116 -6.65 15.53 -2.65
N VAL A 117 -7.56 15.62 -1.69
CA VAL A 117 -8.19 14.45 -1.08
C VAL A 117 -8.99 13.70 -2.13
N LEU A 118 -8.75 12.42 -2.28
CA LEU A 118 -9.50 11.56 -3.20
C LEU A 118 -10.77 11.06 -2.52
N TRP A 119 -11.91 11.69 -2.83
CA TRP A 119 -13.19 11.38 -2.21
C TRP A 119 -13.97 10.31 -2.95
N PHE A 120 -14.51 9.36 -2.18
CA PHE A 120 -15.57 8.45 -2.60
C PHE A 120 -16.87 8.78 -1.87
N GLN A 121 -18.00 8.63 -2.57
CA GLN A 121 -19.34 8.61 -2.00
C GLN A 121 -19.92 7.20 -2.23
N PRO A 122 -19.73 6.27 -1.31
CA PRO A 122 -20.25 4.92 -1.47
C PRO A 122 -21.79 4.95 -1.42
N THR A 123 -22.41 4.26 -2.35
CA THR A 123 -23.88 4.08 -2.40
C THR A 123 -24.32 2.72 -1.85
N GLY A 124 -23.39 1.91 -1.34
CA GLY A 124 -23.61 0.60 -0.76
C GLY A 124 -22.32 -0.22 -0.73
N PRO A 125 -22.40 -1.47 -0.25
CA PRO A 125 -21.27 -2.38 -0.21
C PRO A 125 -20.64 -2.61 -1.59
N GLY A 126 -19.30 -2.69 -1.65
CA GLY A 126 -18.59 -2.94 -2.88
C GLY A 126 -17.15 -2.46 -2.90
N ASN A 127 -16.51 -2.61 -4.07
CA ASN A 127 -15.12 -2.18 -4.29
C ASN A 127 -15.09 -0.76 -4.87
N TYR A 128 -14.34 0.10 -4.20
CA TYR A 128 -14.11 1.49 -4.60
C TYR A 128 -12.61 1.68 -4.84
N THR A 129 -12.24 1.75 -6.13
CA THR A 129 -10.86 1.82 -6.56
C THR A 129 -10.54 3.22 -7.07
N VAL A 130 -9.41 3.76 -6.65
CA VAL A 130 -8.87 5.03 -7.15
C VAL A 130 -8.64 4.91 -8.65
N ASP A 131 -9.03 5.94 -9.40
CA ASP A 131 -8.81 6.00 -10.85
C ASP A 131 -7.31 5.95 -11.18
N SER A 132 -6.95 5.30 -12.28
CA SER A 132 -5.57 5.13 -12.71
C SER A 132 -4.82 6.46 -12.94
N SER A 133 -5.54 7.54 -13.26
CA SER A 133 -4.97 8.89 -13.36
C SER A 133 -4.45 9.45 -12.04
N HIS A 134 -4.85 8.86 -10.91
CA HIS A 134 -4.40 9.19 -9.56
C HIS A 134 -3.49 8.08 -8.98
N ASN A 135 -2.82 7.32 -9.84
CA ASN A 135 -1.81 6.36 -9.40
C ASN A 135 -0.73 7.08 -8.60
N ARG A 136 -0.59 6.73 -7.32
CA ARG A 136 0.37 7.40 -6.44
C ARG A 136 1.76 6.76 -6.56
N GLY A 137 2.79 7.59 -6.85
CA GLY A 137 4.14 7.12 -7.12
C GLY A 137 4.90 6.66 -5.88
N GLY A 138 4.75 7.35 -4.75
CA GLY A 138 5.43 6.99 -3.51
C GLY A 138 4.69 7.50 -2.29
N PHE A 139 4.44 6.62 -1.31
CA PHE A 139 3.92 6.98 0.00
C PHE A 139 4.22 5.87 1.01
N LYS A 140 4.34 6.25 2.27
CA LYS A 140 4.46 5.33 3.39
C LYS A 140 3.21 5.30 4.25
N TYR A 141 2.53 6.45 4.34
CA TYR A 141 1.33 6.64 5.13
C TYR A 141 0.13 6.90 4.22
N LEU A 142 -1.01 6.32 4.59
CA LEU A 142 -2.29 6.54 3.95
C LEU A 142 -3.32 6.83 5.04
N SER A 143 -4.03 7.95 4.91
CA SER A 143 -5.13 8.29 5.81
C SER A 143 -6.47 8.04 5.13
N LEU A 144 -7.36 7.38 5.85
CA LEU A 144 -8.79 7.29 5.53
C LEU A 144 -9.52 8.34 6.37
N ILE A 145 -10.30 9.19 5.71
CA ILE A 145 -10.95 10.35 6.30
C ILE A 145 -12.46 10.23 6.08
N HIS A 146 -13.21 10.09 7.16
CA HIS A 146 -14.66 10.19 7.17
C HIS A 146 -15.04 11.58 7.71
N ASN A 147 -15.81 12.35 6.94
CA ASN A 147 -16.11 13.75 7.26
C ASN A 147 -17.61 14.05 7.31
N THR A 148 -18.45 13.02 7.39
CA THR A 148 -19.90 13.13 7.43
C THR A 148 -20.44 12.55 8.74
N THR A 149 -21.67 12.94 9.12
CA THR A 149 -22.35 12.38 10.27
C THR A 149 -23.02 11.06 9.86
N GLY A 150 -22.74 9.99 10.61
CA GLY A 150 -23.24 8.64 10.36
C GLY A 150 -22.12 7.61 10.43
N ASN A 151 -22.37 6.41 9.90
CA ASN A 151 -21.43 5.29 9.94
C ASN A 151 -21.05 4.84 8.55
N LEU A 152 -19.78 4.45 8.42
CA LEU A 152 -19.22 3.83 7.23
C LEU A 152 -18.28 2.71 7.64
N GLU A 153 -18.50 1.52 7.08
CA GLU A 153 -17.68 0.34 7.34
C GLU A 153 -16.73 0.08 6.18
N VAL A 154 -15.45 -0.14 6.50
CA VAL A 154 -14.43 -0.58 5.55
C VAL A 154 -13.99 -1.99 5.92
N GLU A 155 -14.19 -2.94 5.02
CA GLU A 155 -13.81 -4.35 5.20
C GLU A 155 -12.36 -4.62 4.79
N ARG A 156 -11.84 -3.85 3.82
CA ARG A 156 -10.47 -4.00 3.34
C ARG A 156 -9.90 -2.73 2.78
N LEU A 157 -8.63 -2.49 3.10
CA LEU A 157 -7.77 -1.51 2.48
C LEU A 157 -6.60 -2.23 1.80
N SER A 158 -6.44 -2.05 0.49
CA SER A 158 -5.31 -2.61 -0.24
C SER A 158 -4.78 -1.63 -1.28
N VAL A 159 -3.50 -1.78 -1.60
CA VAL A 159 -2.82 -1.05 -2.67
C VAL A 159 -2.31 -2.04 -3.68
N HIS A 160 -2.70 -1.87 -4.95
CA HIS A 160 -2.10 -2.61 -6.04
C HIS A 160 -0.78 -1.93 -6.44
N TYR A 161 0.33 -2.58 -6.16
CA TYR A 161 1.68 -2.10 -6.48
C TYR A 161 1.91 -2.07 -7.99
N THR A 162 2.07 -0.87 -8.54
CA THR A 162 2.13 -0.64 -10.00
C THR A 162 3.53 -0.49 -10.55
N ALA A 163 4.54 -0.38 -9.69
CA ALA A 163 5.94 -0.31 -10.14
C ALA A 163 6.41 -1.61 -10.80
N MET A 164 7.35 -1.50 -11.73
CA MET A 164 7.87 -2.62 -12.52
C MET A 164 6.75 -3.44 -13.20
N PRO A 165 5.87 -2.84 -14.01
CA PRO A 165 4.67 -3.50 -14.54
C PRO A 165 4.97 -4.68 -15.46
N HIS A 166 6.19 -4.75 -16.01
CA HIS A 166 6.67 -5.83 -16.90
C HIS A 166 7.26 -7.04 -16.16
N VAL A 167 7.37 -6.96 -14.82
CA VAL A 167 7.93 -8.03 -13.99
C VAL A 167 6.81 -8.84 -13.37
N ALA A 168 6.89 -10.14 -13.38
CA ALA A 168 5.92 -11.02 -12.73
C ALA A 168 5.92 -10.83 -11.21
N GLU A 169 4.80 -11.10 -10.54
CA GLU A 169 4.66 -10.84 -9.09
C GLU A 169 5.73 -11.56 -8.27
N GLU A 170 5.99 -12.81 -8.58
CA GLU A 170 6.99 -13.65 -7.91
C GLU A 170 8.43 -13.19 -8.11
N GLU A 171 8.67 -12.32 -9.11
CA GLU A 171 9.99 -11.82 -9.47
C GLU A 171 10.27 -10.40 -8.94
N ILE A 172 9.25 -9.69 -8.42
CA ILE A 172 9.38 -8.29 -7.98
C ILE A 172 10.52 -8.10 -6.98
N ALA A 173 10.68 -9.04 -6.05
CA ALA A 173 11.72 -9.04 -5.03
C ALA A 173 12.98 -9.83 -5.44
N GLN A 174 13.06 -10.33 -6.67
CA GLN A 174 14.21 -11.07 -7.18
C GLN A 174 15.15 -10.11 -7.92
N TYR A 175 16.19 -9.64 -7.21
CA TYR A 175 17.18 -8.76 -7.82
C TYR A 175 18.20 -9.57 -8.61
N SER A 176 18.50 -9.12 -9.82
CA SER A 176 19.54 -9.74 -10.68
C SER A 176 20.97 -9.40 -10.24
N GLY A 177 21.13 -8.41 -9.36
CA GLY A 177 22.43 -7.97 -8.85
C GLY A 177 22.38 -7.80 -7.33
N TYR A 178 23.51 -8.07 -6.69
CA TYR A 178 23.67 -7.96 -5.25
C TYR A 178 24.92 -7.12 -4.93
N PHE A 179 24.83 -6.36 -3.85
CA PHE A 179 25.94 -5.58 -3.32
C PHE A 179 26.18 -5.93 -1.85
N HIS A 180 27.44 -6.01 -1.45
CA HIS A 180 27.82 -6.14 -0.05
C HIS A 180 29.17 -5.50 0.22
N SER A 181 29.26 -4.77 1.33
CA SER A 181 30.48 -4.23 1.89
C SER A 181 30.55 -4.55 3.38
N ASN A 182 31.67 -4.25 4.02
CA ASN A 182 31.81 -4.34 5.48
C ASN A 182 31.16 -3.16 6.23
N ASP A 183 30.58 -2.21 5.51
CA ASP A 183 29.83 -1.08 6.07
C ASP A 183 28.34 -1.30 5.85
N GLU A 184 27.63 -1.50 6.95
CA GLU A 184 26.19 -1.77 6.95
C GLU A 184 25.37 -0.58 6.38
N LEU A 185 25.78 0.65 6.63
CA LEU A 185 25.09 1.83 6.11
C LEU A 185 25.19 1.89 4.58
N VAL A 186 26.36 1.57 4.03
CA VAL A 186 26.57 1.53 2.58
C VAL A 186 25.70 0.43 1.94
N ASN A 187 25.57 -0.73 2.58
CA ASN A 187 24.68 -1.78 2.11
C ASN A 187 23.24 -1.30 2.02
N ARG A 188 22.70 -0.71 3.10
CA ARG A 188 21.33 -0.17 3.14
C ARG A 188 21.10 0.93 2.11
N VAL A 189 22.05 1.85 1.95
CA VAL A 189 21.94 2.93 0.96
C VAL A 189 21.87 2.38 -0.46
N TRP A 190 22.67 1.36 -0.78
CA TRP A 190 22.65 0.74 -2.11
C TRP A 190 21.28 0.11 -2.43
N TYR A 191 20.73 -0.69 -1.49
CA TYR A 191 19.43 -1.33 -1.69
C TYR A 191 18.28 -0.33 -1.67
N ALA A 192 18.35 0.74 -0.87
CA ALA A 192 17.39 1.84 -0.90
C ALA A 192 17.37 2.54 -2.27
N GLY A 193 18.55 2.81 -2.85
CA GLY A 193 18.67 3.38 -4.20
C GLY A 193 18.11 2.44 -5.28
N ALA A 194 18.39 1.14 -5.19
CA ALA A 194 17.82 0.15 -6.10
C ALA A 194 16.29 0.12 -6.02
N TYR A 195 15.73 0.17 -4.82
CA TYR A 195 14.29 0.21 -4.61
C TYR A 195 13.65 1.52 -5.11
N THR A 196 14.32 2.66 -4.92
CA THR A 196 13.86 3.94 -5.46
C THR A 196 13.76 3.89 -6.98
N ASN A 197 14.79 3.36 -7.67
CA ASN A 197 14.72 3.16 -9.11
C ASN A 197 13.58 2.23 -9.53
N GLN A 198 13.30 1.20 -8.75
CA GLN A 198 12.19 0.28 -8.98
C GLN A 198 10.85 1.02 -8.87
N LEU A 199 10.63 1.82 -7.81
CA LEU A 199 9.42 2.62 -7.63
C LEU A 199 9.18 3.61 -8.76
N CYS A 200 10.24 4.19 -9.34
CA CYS A 200 10.16 5.11 -10.46
C CYS A 200 9.87 4.43 -11.80
N THR A 201 9.88 3.09 -11.88
CA THR A 201 9.60 2.33 -13.10
C THR A 201 8.11 2.02 -13.18
N VAL A 202 7.34 2.90 -13.80
CA VAL A 202 5.88 2.79 -13.97
C VAL A 202 5.51 2.64 -15.44
N SER A 203 4.25 2.25 -15.74
CA SER A 203 3.77 2.15 -17.12
C SER A 203 3.76 3.51 -17.81
N CYS A 204 4.13 3.55 -19.09
CA CYS A 204 4.07 4.76 -19.91
C CYS A 204 2.64 5.33 -20.01
N ASP A 205 1.61 4.50 -19.90
CA ASP A 205 0.21 4.94 -19.93
C ASP A 205 -0.14 5.85 -18.74
N VAL A 206 0.52 5.65 -17.59
CA VAL A 206 0.38 6.49 -16.40
C VAL A 206 1.07 7.85 -16.61
N LEU A 207 2.24 7.87 -17.27
CA LEU A 207 2.98 9.10 -17.57
C LEU A 207 2.34 9.93 -18.68
N ALA A 208 1.68 9.29 -19.65
CA ALA A 208 0.98 9.99 -20.74
C ALA A 208 -0.22 10.81 -20.24
N CYS A 209 -0.89 10.37 -19.17
CA CYS A 209 -1.97 11.14 -18.54
C CYS A 209 -1.48 12.44 -17.88
N GLN A 210 -0.23 12.48 -17.41
CA GLN A 210 0.34 13.68 -16.77
C GLN A 210 0.79 14.72 -17.81
N SER A 211 1.27 14.29 -18.98
CA SER A 211 1.76 15.20 -20.03
C SER A 211 0.65 15.84 -20.89
N SER A 212 -0.57 15.31 -20.87
CA SER A 212 -1.69 15.85 -21.65
C SER A 212 -2.50 16.94 -20.91
N ARG A 213 -2.09 17.31 -19.69
CA ARG A 213 -2.74 18.34 -18.86
C ARG A 213 -1.96 19.67 -18.77
N SER A 214 -0.92 19.85 -19.59
CA SER A 214 -0.17 21.12 -19.68
C SER A 214 -0.78 22.08 -20.71
#